data_20dd95239991cec4b968357a0e1994e5
#
_entry.id   20dd95239991cec4b968357a0e1994e5
#
_cell.length_a   1.000
_cell.length_b   1.000
_cell.length_c   1.000
_cell.angle_alpha   90.00
_cell.angle_beta   90.00
_cell.angle_gamma   90.00
#
_symmetry.space_group_name_H-M   'P 1'
#
loop_
_entity.id
_entity.type
_entity.pdbx_description
1 polymer ?
#
loop_
_entity_poly.entity_id
_entity_poly.type
_entity_poly.pdbx_seq_one_letter_code
_entity_poly.pdbx_strand_id
1 'polypeptide(L)'
;MTTETLIWLIPLPLVLAFFLIVLFTNKSKALSHTIAVGAAFLSWLGSMIVFVRALGVEHLGEHPFESSVNWLPTGDTWFRIGVLIDPIGAAVLFFVSITILMIFLYSVGYQNFGQPKGDHDQQGLPPHGATVEEHGHKHVVPSVEPMYSRFFAFLGLFASGMYVLVVSDNLLTFFVGWEIMGLCSYLLIGFWYAKPSARDAAVKAFITTRIGDVFMLLGIVYLYSATGTLTFRDIFTEETLGQLATTMTPVLGLSAAGLIGLLLFIGTVGKSAQFPLHVWLPDAMEGPTPVSAMIHAATMVSAGVYAVIRMFPLITADFTGHGLTTAMTIIAFIGAFTALFAATIAVAQNDIKRVLAYSTISQLGYMIAALGIGAYVAAAFHLITHAFFKALLFLGSGSVIHGMEHGVLHIGNHQVDPQNMFNMGGLRKKMPITFWTFLIGG
;
A
#
# COMPACT_ATOMS: atom_id res chain seq x y z
N MET A 1 16.84 -23.31 10.05
CA MET A 1 16.78 -22.19 9.10
C MET A 1 17.14 -20.91 9.85
N THR A 2 18.12 -20.17 9.35
CA THR A 2 18.52 -18.88 9.96
C THR A 2 17.42 -17.84 9.77
N THR A 3 17.46 -16.75 10.53
CA THR A 3 16.48 -15.68 10.41
C THR A 3 16.61 -14.98 9.06
N GLU A 4 17.83 -14.76 8.60
CA GLU A 4 18.14 -14.13 7.31
C GLU A 4 17.57 -14.93 6.14
N THR A 5 17.76 -16.26 6.15
CA THR A 5 17.17 -17.16 5.12
C THR A 5 15.64 -17.05 5.12
N LEU A 6 15.01 -16.96 6.31
CA LEU A 6 13.57 -16.82 6.41
C LEU A 6 13.09 -15.48 5.83
N ILE A 7 13.83 -14.39 6.08
CA ILE A 7 13.50 -13.05 5.53
C ILE A 7 13.49 -13.08 4.00
N TRP A 8 14.50 -13.70 3.36
CA TRP A 8 14.55 -13.88 1.91
C TRP A 8 13.33 -14.63 1.36
N LEU A 9 12.79 -15.57 2.13
CA LEU A 9 11.66 -16.40 1.72
C LEU A 9 10.30 -15.72 1.89
N ILE A 10 10.18 -14.62 2.64
CA ILE A 10 8.87 -13.97 2.90
C ILE A 10 8.16 -13.51 1.63
N PRO A 11 8.79 -12.83 0.66
CA PRO A 11 8.11 -12.39 -0.57
C PRO A 11 7.83 -13.55 -1.54
N LEU A 12 8.61 -14.63 -1.48
CA LEU A 12 8.67 -15.68 -2.49
C LEU A 12 7.35 -16.43 -2.70
N PRO A 13 6.59 -16.84 -1.65
CA PRO A 13 5.33 -17.56 -1.85
C PRO A 13 4.34 -16.80 -2.73
N LEU A 14 4.23 -15.48 -2.56
CA LEU A 14 3.29 -14.65 -3.33
C LEU A 14 3.74 -14.45 -4.78
N VAL A 15 5.04 -14.32 -5.02
CA VAL A 15 5.61 -14.31 -6.39
C VAL A 15 5.33 -15.63 -7.08
N LEU A 16 5.60 -16.75 -6.41
CA LEU A 16 5.31 -18.08 -6.96
C LEU A 16 3.81 -18.29 -7.21
N ALA A 17 2.96 -17.83 -6.28
CA ALA A 17 1.50 -17.90 -6.45
C ALA A 17 1.04 -17.14 -7.70
N PHE A 18 1.59 -15.94 -7.97
CA PHE A 18 1.31 -15.21 -9.20
C PHE A 18 1.58 -16.06 -10.45
N PHE A 19 2.78 -16.63 -10.57
CA PHE A 19 3.14 -17.45 -11.73
C PHE A 19 2.30 -18.73 -11.81
N LEU A 20 2.07 -19.41 -10.69
CA LEU A 20 1.25 -20.63 -10.66
C LEU A 20 -0.19 -20.35 -11.09
N ILE A 21 -0.77 -19.24 -10.65
CA ILE A 21 -2.14 -18.87 -11.02
C ILE A 21 -2.21 -18.52 -12.51
N VAL A 22 -1.31 -17.67 -12.99
CA VAL A 22 -1.32 -17.22 -14.39
C VAL A 22 -1.06 -18.35 -15.36
N LEU A 23 -0.10 -19.23 -15.07
CA LEU A 23 0.36 -20.26 -16.01
C LEU A 23 -0.47 -21.55 -15.92
N PHE A 24 -0.95 -21.95 -14.74
CA PHE A 24 -1.50 -23.29 -14.53
C PHE A 24 -2.94 -23.31 -14.01
N THR A 25 -3.30 -22.44 -13.04
CA THR A 25 -4.61 -22.56 -12.36
C THR A 25 -5.64 -21.53 -12.76
N ASN A 26 -5.37 -20.68 -13.75
CA ASN A 26 -6.26 -19.61 -14.20
C ASN A 26 -7.70 -20.06 -14.51
N LYS A 27 -7.87 -21.30 -14.97
CA LYS A 27 -9.19 -21.88 -15.27
C LYS A 27 -9.97 -22.34 -14.04
N SER A 28 -9.31 -22.54 -12.89
CA SER A 28 -9.91 -23.03 -11.64
C SER A 28 -9.92 -21.94 -10.59
N LYS A 29 -11.10 -21.36 -10.33
CA LYS A 29 -11.29 -20.32 -9.29
C LYS A 29 -10.89 -20.83 -7.91
N ALA A 30 -11.29 -22.07 -7.54
CA ALA A 30 -10.97 -22.69 -6.26
C ALA A 30 -9.46 -22.85 -6.05
N LEU A 31 -8.73 -23.39 -7.03
CA LEU A 31 -7.28 -23.54 -6.93
C LEU A 31 -6.57 -22.19 -6.87
N SER A 32 -7.02 -21.20 -7.64
CA SER A 32 -6.40 -19.87 -7.70
C SER A 32 -6.46 -19.16 -6.34
N HIS A 33 -7.62 -19.09 -5.70
CA HIS A 33 -7.67 -18.45 -4.37
C HIS A 33 -7.00 -19.28 -3.29
N THR A 34 -7.08 -20.64 -3.35
CA THR A 34 -6.41 -21.48 -2.36
C THR A 34 -4.89 -21.28 -2.41
N ILE A 35 -4.30 -21.22 -3.61
CA ILE A 35 -2.87 -20.94 -3.79
C ILE A 35 -2.53 -19.53 -3.28
N ALA A 36 -3.33 -18.52 -3.64
CA ALA A 36 -3.08 -17.15 -3.24
C ALA A 36 -3.19 -16.94 -1.73
N VAL A 37 -4.26 -17.46 -1.10
CA VAL A 37 -4.47 -17.39 0.36
C VAL A 37 -3.40 -18.20 1.10
N GLY A 38 -3.07 -19.40 0.59
CA GLY A 38 -2.00 -20.22 1.15
C GLY A 38 -0.64 -19.53 1.09
N ALA A 39 -0.32 -18.85 -0.01
CA ALA A 39 0.89 -18.05 -0.15
C ALA A 39 0.91 -16.86 0.82
N ALA A 40 -0.21 -16.13 0.94
CA ALA A 40 -0.34 -15.04 1.91
C ALA A 40 -0.18 -15.53 3.36
N PHE A 41 -0.73 -16.69 3.68
CA PHE A 41 -0.56 -17.33 4.99
C PHE A 41 0.92 -17.71 5.27
N LEU A 42 1.63 -18.28 4.29
CA LEU A 42 3.05 -18.62 4.44
C LEU A 42 3.92 -17.36 4.63
N SER A 43 3.66 -16.30 3.87
CA SER A 43 4.35 -15.01 4.03
C SER A 43 4.04 -14.39 5.40
N TRP A 44 2.80 -14.45 5.86
CA TRP A 44 2.42 -14.01 7.20
C TRP A 44 3.11 -14.84 8.30
N LEU A 45 3.10 -16.15 8.18
CA LEU A 45 3.75 -17.03 9.17
C LEU A 45 5.26 -16.74 9.26
N GLY A 46 5.94 -16.61 8.11
CA GLY A 46 7.35 -16.21 8.05
C GLY A 46 7.58 -14.87 8.72
N SER A 47 6.73 -13.87 8.44
CA SER A 47 6.80 -12.54 9.04
C SER A 47 6.63 -12.56 10.55
N MET A 48 5.67 -13.35 11.07
CA MET A 48 5.46 -13.50 12.52
C MET A 48 6.63 -14.19 13.22
N ILE A 49 7.23 -15.20 12.61
CA ILE A 49 8.41 -15.86 13.15
C ILE A 49 9.58 -14.87 13.22
N VAL A 50 9.81 -14.07 12.17
CA VAL A 50 10.86 -13.02 12.18
C VAL A 50 10.57 -11.98 13.24
N PHE A 51 9.32 -11.51 13.36
CA PHE A 51 8.92 -10.53 14.36
C PHE A 51 9.17 -11.04 15.80
N VAL A 52 8.75 -12.27 16.10
CA VAL A 52 8.97 -12.86 17.44
C VAL A 52 10.46 -13.03 17.73
N ARG A 53 11.28 -13.43 16.74
CA ARG A 53 12.73 -13.49 16.90
C ARG A 53 13.33 -12.11 17.13
N ALA A 54 12.84 -11.08 16.42
CA ALA A 54 13.29 -9.69 16.58
C ALA A 54 13.02 -9.15 17.99
N LEU A 55 11.89 -9.52 18.62
CA LEU A 55 11.61 -9.14 20.01
C LEU A 55 12.58 -9.77 21.04
N GLY A 56 13.22 -10.87 20.69
CA GLY A 56 14.19 -11.56 21.55
C GLY A 56 15.64 -11.06 21.40
N VAL A 57 15.91 -10.09 20.50
CA VAL A 57 17.26 -9.55 20.28
C VAL A 57 17.42 -8.24 21.03
N GLU A 58 18.32 -8.21 22.01
CA GLU A 58 18.76 -6.98 22.64
C GLU A 58 19.53 -6.13 21.60
N HIS A 59 19.24 -4.83 21.56
CA HIS A 59 19.91 -3.89 20.64
C HIS A 59 19.75 -4.23 19.13
N LEU A 60 18.57 -4.67 18.71
CA LEU A 60 18.27 -4.98 17.29
C LEU A 60 18.59 -3.81 16.33
N GLY A 61 18.62 -2.57 16.81
CA GLY A 61 19.04 -1.41 16.03
C GLY A 61 20.52 -1.40 15.67
N GLU A 62 21.37 -1.94 16.55
CA GLU A 62 22.81 -2.04 16.35
C GLU A 62 23.19 -3.34 15.62
N HIS A 63 22.45 -4.41 15.91
CA HIS A 63 22.66 -5.76 15.36
C HIS A 63 21.42 -6.29 14.63
N PRO A 64 21.02 -5.66 13.51
CA PRO A 64 19.86 -6.11 12.75
C PRO A 64 20.11 -7.46 12.08
N PHE A 65 19.03 -8.16 11.72
CA PHE A 65 19.14 -9.30 10.81
C PHE A 65 19.41 -8.78 9.41
N GLU A 66 20.57 -9.10 8.85
CA GLU A 66 20.97 -8.66 7.51
C GLU A 66 21.65 -9.76 6.71
N SER A 67 21.42 -9.77 5.42
CA SER A 67 22.10 -10.62 4.44
C SER A 67 22.04 -9.99 3.07
N SER A 68 23.16 -9.90 2.38
CA SER A 68 23.24 -9.34 1.04
C SER A 68 24.09 -10.18 0.11
N VAL A 69 23.81 -10.06 -1.19
CA VAL A 69 24.56 -10.70 -2.28
C VAL A 69 24.96 -9.65 -3.30
N ASN A 70 26.22 -9.68 -3.74
CA ASN A 70 26.68 -8.84 -4.83
C ASN A 70 26.00 -9.26 -6.13
N TRP A 71 25.36 -8.32 -6.80
CA TRP A 71 24.57 -8.60 -8.01
C TRP A 71 25.21 -8.06 -9.27
N LEU A 72 25.46 -6.76 -9.35
CA LEU A 72 25.94 -6.11 -10.57
C LEU A 72 27.18 -5.26 -10.28
N PRO A 73 28.32 -5.51 -10.95
CA PRO A 73 29.51 -4.69 -10.78
C PRO A 73 29.31 -3.30 -11.42
N THR A 74 29.78 -2.26 -10.74
CA THR A 74 29.71 -0.87 -11.18
C THR A 74 31.09 -0.20 -11.04
N GLY A 75 32.06 -0.67 -11.82
CA GLY A 75 33.46 -0.26 -11.67
C GLY A 75 34.05 -0.85 -10.40
N ASP A 76 34.46 0.01 -9.47
CA ASP A 76 35.08 -0.40 -8.21
C ASP A 76 34.08 -0.78 -7.12
N THR A 77 32.76 -0.65 -7.37
CA THR A 77 31.68 -0.95 -6.41
C THR A 77 30.73 -2.00 -6.98
N TRP A 78 29.80 -2.47 -6.14
CA TRP A 78 28.77 -3.44 -6.50
C TRP A 78 27.39 -2.93 -6.11
N PHE A 79 26.43 -3.05 -7.03
CA PHE A 79 25.04 -3.08 -6.61
C PHE A 79 24.77 -4.41 -5.90
N ARG A 80 24.13 -4.32 -4.73
CA ARG A 80 23.77 -5.47 -3.91
C ARG A 80 22.27 -5.68 -3.93
N ILE A 81 21.85 -6.92 -3.74
CA ILE A 81 20.48 -7.29 -3.40
C ILE A 81 20.56 -7.90 -2.02
N GLY A 82 19.78 -7.38 -1.09
CA GLY A 82 19.85 -7.86 0.28
C GLY A 82 18.59 -7.62 1.08
N VAL A 83 18.59 -8.16 2.27
CA VAL A 83 17.51 -8.06 3.25
C VAL A 83 18.03 -7.50 4.57
N LEU A 84 17.21 -6.67 5.20
CA LEU A 84 17.48 -6.03 6.46
C LEU A 84 16.21 -5.99 7.31
N ILE A 85 16.27 -6.48 8.54
CA ILE A 85 15.22 -6.28 9.54
C ILE A 85 15.83 -5.67 10.79
N ASP A 86 15.52 -4.42 10.99
CA ASP A 86 15.77 -3.60 12.18
C ASP A 86 14.43 -3.39 12.94
N PRO A 87 14.39 -2.65 14.05
CA PRO A 87 13.16 -2.44 14.82
C PRO A 87 11.99 -1.89 13.99
N ILE A 88 12.26 -0.96 13.06
CA ILE A 88 11.24 -0.39 12.18
C ILE A 88 10.76 -1.41 11.16
N GLY A 89 11.69 -2.11 10.50
CA GLY A 89 11.37 -3.19 9.57
C GLY A 89 10.53 -4.28 10.21
N ALA A 90 10.86 -4.69 11.43
CA ALA A 90 10.12 -5.69 12.20
C ALA A 90 8.69 -5.22 12.52
N ALA A 91 8.52 -3.97 12.96
CA ALA A 91 7.20 -3.39 13.26
C ALA A 91 6.32 -3.27 12.01
N VAL A 92 6.91 -2.82 10.89
CA VAL A 92 6.18 -2.70 9.61
C VAL A 92 5.81 -4.08 9.07
N LEU A 93 6.72 -5.04 9.11
CA LEU A 93 6.47 -6.42 8.67
C LEU A 93 5.32 -7.07 9.46
N PHE A 94 5.22 -6.79 10.76
CA PHE A 94 4.14 -7.28 11.63
C PHE A 94 2.76 -6.85 11.12
N PHE A 95 2.49 -5.55 11.03
CA PHE A 95 1.15 -5.09 10.68
C PHE A 95 0.80 -5.30 9.20
N VAL A 96 1.79 -5.16 8.30
CA VAL A 96 1.60 -5.39 6.86
C VAL A 96 1.16 -6.82 6.60
N SER A 97 1.82 -7.79 7.21
CA SER A 97 1.52 -9.20 6.96
C SER A 97 0.14 -9.63 7.46
N ILE A 98 -0.30 -9.14 8.62
CA ILE A 98 -1.64 -9.41 9.15
C ILE A 98 -2.72 -8.82 8.23
N THR A 99 -2.56 -7.56 7.86
CA THR A 99 -3.55 -6.87 7.02
C THR A 99 -3.65 -7.48 5.62
N ILE A 100 -2.52 -7.86 5.02
CA ILE A 100 -2.50 -8.58 3.73
C ILE A 100 -3.29 -9.88 3.84
N LEU A 101 -3.00 -10.72 4.84
CA LEU A 101 -3.69 -12.00 5.01
C LEU A 101 -5.20 -11.81 5.18
N MET A 102 -5.64 -10.83 6.00
CA MET A 102 -7.07 -10.55 6.19
C MET A 102 -7.74 -10.10 4.89
N ILE A 103 -7.08 -9.29 4.08
CA ILE A 103 -7.59 -8.84 2.78
C ILE A 103 -7.74 -10.02 1.81
N PHE A 104 -6.76 -10.94 1.77
CA PHE A 104 -6.87 -12.14 0.92
C PHE A 104 -8.04 -13.03 1.32
N LEU A 105 -8.21 -13.29 2.62
CA LEU A 105 -9.34 -14.07 3.13
C LEU A 105 -10.69 -13.41 2.79
N TYR A 106 -10.82 -12.12 3.04
CA TYR A 106 -12.01 -11.34 2.72
C TYR A 106 -12.33 -11.36 1.22
N SER A 107 -11.32 -11.30 0.37
CA SER A 107 -11.47 -11.23 -1.08
C SER A 107 -12.17 -12.45 -1.67
N VAL A 108 -12.08 -13.62 -1.05
CA VAL A 108 -12.77 -14.84 -1.51
C VAL A 108 -14.29 -14.65 -1.51
N GLY A 109 -14.83 -14.11 -0.41
CA GLY A 109 -16.25 -13.81 -0.30
C GLY A 109 -16.67 -12.61 -1.17
N TYR A 110 -15.87 -11.54 -1.15
CA TYR A 110 -16.15 -10.31 -1.92
C TYR A 110 -16.24 -10.57 -3.44
N GLN A 111 -15.46 -11.50 -3.98
CA GLN A 111 -15.49 -11.90 -5.38
C GLN A 111 -16.59 -12.93 -5.70
N ASN A 112 -17.54 -13.12 -4.78
CA ASN A 112 -18.70 -14.01 -4.94
C ASN A 112 -18.31 -15.46 -5.28
N PHE A 113 -17.29 -16.02 -4.63
CA PHE A 113 -16.96 -17.42 -4.81
C PHE A 113 -18.14 -18.34 -4.44
N GLY A 114 -18.46 -19.28 -5.30
CA GLY A 114 -19.60 -20.19 -5.12
C GLY A 114 -20.92 -19.70 -5.71
N GLN A 115 -21.01 -18.44 -6.11
CA GLN A 115 -22.18 -17.92 -6.80
C GLN A 115 -22.19 -18.34 -8.29
N PRO A 116 -23.38 -18.38 -8.94
CA PRO A 116 -23.50 -18.70 -10.35
C PRO A 116 -22.80 -17.69 -11.24
N LYS A 117 -22.60 -18.03 -12.51
CA LYS A 117 -22.17 -17.07 -13.54
C LYS A 117 -23.37 -16.25 -14.00
N GLY A 118 -23.20 -14.95 -14.17
CA GLY A 118 -24.23 -14.09 -14.75
C GLY A 118 -24.34 -14.29 -16.28
N ASP A 119 -25.56 -14.26 -16.79
CA ASP A 119 -25.84 -14.44 -18.22
C ASP A 119 -25.25 -13.29 -19.07
N HIS A 120 -25.09 -12.11 -18.48
CA HIS A 120 -24.58 -10.90 -19.12
C HIS A 120 -23.20 -10.48 -18.64
N ASP A 121 -22.53 -11.31 -17.82
CA ASP A 121 -21.21 -11.00 -17.29
C ASP A 121 -20.15 -11.01 -18.39
N GLN A 122 -19.41 -9.91 -18.49
CA GLN A 122 -18.32 -9.73 -19.45
C GLN A 122 -16.99 -9.51 -18.74
N GLN A 123 -15.92 -10.01 -19.33
CA GLN A 123 -14.58 -9.76 -18.82
C GLN A 123 -14.23 -8.27 -18.91
N GLY A 124 -13.72 -7.73 -17.83
CA GLY A 124 -13.35 -6.31 -17.73
C GLY A 124 -14.47 -5.37 -17.31
N LEU A 125 -15.66 -5.90 -17.01
CA LEU A 125 -16.76 -5.17 -16.37
C LEU A 125 -17.08 -5.74 -15.00
N PRO A 126 -17.65 -4.95 -14.07
CA PRO A 126 -18.18 -5.47 -12.82
C PRO A 126 -19.25 -6.55 -13.09
N PRO A 127 -19.43 -7.54 -12.20
CA PRO A 127 -20.50 -8.52 -12.30
C PRO A 127 -21.88 -7.87 -12.33
N HIS A 128 -22.75 -8.33 -13.22
CA HIS A 128 -24.11 -7.80 -13.38
C HIS A 128 -25.19 -8.60 -12.65
N GLY A 129 -24.80 -9.74 -12.06
CA GLY A 129 -25.71 -10.66 -11.40
C GLY A 129 -26.17 -11.81 -12.30
N ALA A 130 -26.69 -12.86 -11.66
CA ALA A 130 -27.20 -14.07 -12.29
C ALA A 130 -28.68 -14.26 -11.94
N THR A 131 -29.50 -14.67 -12.93
CA THR A 131 -30.90 -15.03 -12.67
C THR A 131 -30.97 -16.44 -12.11
N VAL A 132 -31.54 -16.62 -10.92
CA VAL A 132 -31.82 -17.91 -10.29
C VAL A 132 -33.33 -18.09 -10.15
N GLU A 133 -33.77 -19.35 -10.29
CA GLU A 133 -35.16 -19.71 -10.04
C GLU A 133 -35.23 -20.50 -8.73
N GLU A 134 -35.90 -19.95 -7.73
CA GLU A 134 -36.07 -20.56 -6.44
C GLU A 134 -37.56 -20.58 -6.06
N HIS A 135 -38.11 -21.74 -5.77
CA HIS A 135 -39.54 -21.93 -5.46
C HIS A 135 -40.51 -21.40 -6.54
N GLY A 136 -40.09 -21.44 -7.82
CA GLY A 136 -40.92 -20.96 -8.95
C GLY A 136 -40.89 -19.43 -9.16
N HIS A 137 -40.09 -18.71 -8.39
CA HIS A 137 -39.86 -17.26 -8.56
C HIS A 137 -38.45 -17.01 -9.10
N LYS A 138 -38.37 -16.15 -10.14
CA LYS A 138 -37.09 -15.69 -10.69
C LYS A 138 -36.63 -14.46 -9.93
N HIS A 139 -35.41 -14.50 -9.42
CA HIS A 139 -34.76 -13.33 -8.81
C HIS A 139 -33.29 -13.24 -9.26
N VAL A 140 -32.70 -12.07 -9.14
CA VAL A 140 -31.30 -11.83 -9.52
C VAL A 140 -30.44 -11.86 -8.26
N VAL A 141 -29.38 -12.64 -8.31
CA VAL A 141 -28.36 -12.74 -7.24
C VAL A 141 -27.01 -12.23 -7.75
N PRO A 142 -26.09 -11.80 -6.87
CA PRO A 142 -24.74 -11.46 -7.29
C PRO A 142 -24.08 -12.62 -8.03
N SER A 143 -23.44 -12.33 -9.16
CA SER A 143 -22.69 -13.34 -9.92
C SER A 143 -21.22 -13.36 -9.51
N VAL A 144 -20.55 -14.50 -9.77
CA VAL A 144 -19.13 -14.65 -9.50
C VAL A 144 -18.30 -13.82 -10.48
N GLU A 145 -17.25 -13.14 -9.99
CA GLU A 145 -16.35 -12.33 -10.81
C GLU A 145 -15.81 -13.12 -12.03
N PRO A 146 -15.98 -12.62 -13.26
CA PRO A 146 -15.49 -13.28 -14.46
C PRO A 146 -13.98 -13.45 -14.48
N MET A 147 -13.22 -12.48 -13.96
CA MET A 147 -11.76 -12.48 -13.93
C MET A 147 -11.20 -12.88 -12.55
N TYR A 148 -11.90 -13.73 -11.82
CA TYR A 148 -11.59 -14.17 -10.44
C TYR A 148 -10.12 -14.54 -10.22
N SER A 149 -9.57 -15.43 -11.03
CA SER A 149 -8.19 -15.91 -10.89
C SER A 149 -7.17 -14.80 -11.14
N ARG A 150 -7.43 -13.94 -12.13
CA ARG A 150 -6.59 -12.77 -12.43
C ARG A 150 -6.54 -11.77 -11.28
N PHE A 151 -7.65 -11.59 -10.55
CA PHE A 151 -7.70 -10.76 -9.36
C PHE A 151 -6.70 -11.23 -8.31
N PHE A 152 -6.73 -12.52 -7.94
CA PHE A 152 -5.83 -13.08 -6.94
C PHE A 152 -4.36 -13.10 -7.37
N ALA A 153 -4.11 -13.30 -8.66
CA ALA A 153 -2.75 -13.21 -9.19
C ALA A 153 -2.16 -11.81 -9.01
N PHE A 154 -2.89 -10.77 -9.43
CA PHE A 154 -2.42 -9.37 -9.31
C PHE A 154 -2.33 -8.91 -7.86
N LEU A 155 -3.27 -9.33 -7.01
CA LEU A 155 -3.23 -9.05 -5.59
C LEU A 155 -1.98 -9.67 -4.94
N GLY A 156 -1.61 -10.90 -5.34
CA GLY A 156 -0.40 -11.59 -4.88
C GLY A 156 0.88 -10.85 -5.29
N LEU A 157 0.98 -10.45 -6.55
CA LEU A 157 2.14 -9.70 -7.03
C LEU A 157 2.25 -8.33 -6.34
N PHE A 158 1.13 -7.65 -6.11
CA PHE A 158 1.09 -6.38 -5.37
C PHE A 158 1.62 -6.53 -3.94
N ALA A 159 1.12 -7.53 -3.23
CA ALA A 159 1.55 -7.83 -1.86
C ALA A 159 3.05 -8.21 -1.80
N SER A 160 3.54 -8.98 -2.79
CA SER A 160 4.96 -9.34 -2.85
C SER A 160 5.87 -8.11 -3.00
N GLY A 161 5.44 -7.11 -3.80
CA GLY A 161 6.17 -5.84 -3.95
C GLY A 161 6.32 -5.10 -2.62
N MET A 162 5.29 -5.10 -1.78
CA MET A 162 5.38 -4.52 -0.44
C MET A 162 6.34 -5.27 0.47
N TYR A 163 6.31 -6.62 0.46
CA TYR A 163 7.29 -7.39 1.24
C TYR A 163 8.73 -7.16 0.78
N VAL A 164 9.00 -7.14 -0.54
CA VAL A 164 10.32 -6.81 -1.08
C VAL A 164 10.78 -5.45 -0.57
N LEU A 165 9.92 -4.45 -0.60
CA LEU A 165 10.23 -3.10 -0.13
C LEU A 165 10.54 -3.08 1.37
N VAL A 166 9.74 -3.73 2.21
CA VAL A 166 9.90 -3.73 3.67
C VAL A 166 11.18 -4.42 4.12
N VAL A 167 11.53 -5.54 3.47
CA VAL A 167 12.71 -6.32 3.86
C VAL A 167 14.00 -5.86 3.18
N SER A 168 13.98 -4.87 2.28
CA SER A 168 15.17 -4.43 1.54
C SER A 168 16.23 -3.81 2.46
N ASP A 169 17.51 -4.08 2.18
CA ASP A 169 18.67 -3.50 2.86
C ASP A 169 19.23 -2.25 2.17
N ASN A 170 18.72 -1.92 0.98
CA ASN A 170 19.23 -0.83 0.15
C ASN A 170 18.13 -0.13 -0.66
N LEU A 171 18.41 1.10 -1.10
CA LEU A 171 17.48 1.92 -1.87
C LEU A 171 17.15 1.35 -3.26
N LEU A 172 18.03 0.58 -3.89
CA LEU A 172 17.77 0.00 -5.21
C LEU A 172 16.69 -1.10 -5.10
N THR A 173 16.86 -2.05 -4.19
CA THR A 173 15.87 -3.12 -3.95
C THR A 173 14.55 -2.53 -3.41
N PHE A 174 14.63 -1.51 -2.55
CA PHE A 174 13.49 -0.74 -2.09
C PHE A 174 12.71 -0.15 -3.27
N PHE A 175 13.39 0.50 -4.23
CA PHE A 175 12.79 1.09 -5.41
C PHE A 175 12.18 0.04 -6.35
N VAL A 176 12.78 -1.15 -6.47
CA VAL A 176 12.18 -2.27 -7.23
C VAL A 176 10.82 -2.67 -6.63
N GLY A 177 10.73 -2.86 -5.31
CA GLY A 177 9.45 -3.12 -4.64
C GLY A 177 8.42 -1.99 -4.84
N TRP A 178 8.90 -0.74 -4.78
CA TRP A 178 8.12 0.47 -5.02
C TRP A 178 7.49 0.51 -6.41
N GLU A 179 8.25 0.12 -7.43
CA GLU A 179 7.81 0.09 -8.82
C GLU A 179 6.85 -1.07 -9.11
N ILE A 180 7.11 -2.25 -8.55
CA ILE A 180 6.18 -3.40 -8.64
C ILE A 180 4.82 -3.02 -8.07
N MET A 181 4.77 -2.36 -6.91
CA MET A 181 3.51 -1.88 -6.35
C MET A 181 2.82 -0.84 -7.25
N GLY A 182 3.58 0.08 -7.85
CA GLY A 182 3.06 1.06 -8.80
C GLY A 182 2.39 0.40 -10.01
N LEU A 183 3.04 -0.59 -10.62
CA LEU A 183 2.48 -1.36 -11.73
C LEU A 183 1.23 -2.14 -11.30
N CYS A 184 1.30 -2.85 -10.18
CA CYS A 184 0.17 -3.65 -9.70
C CYS A 184 -1.03 -2.79 -9.32
N SER A 185 -0.82 -1.59 -8.75
CA SER A 185 -1.91 -0.66 -8.46
C SER A 185 -2.62 -0.21 -9.74
N TYR A 186 -1.87 0.09 -10.80
CA TYR A 186 -2.44 0.38 -12.12
C TYR A 186 -3.34 -0.76 -12.63
N LEU A 187 -2.84 -2.02 -12.57
CA LEU A 187 -3.58 -3.21 -13.01
C LEU A 187 -4.81 -3.50 -12.17
N LEU A 188 -4.79 -3.16 -10.89
CA LEU A 188 -5.88 -3.43 -9.95
C LEU A 188 -6.90 -2.29 -9.87
N ILE A 189 -6.51 -1.02 -10.02
CA ILE A 189 -7.42 0.11 -10.17
C ILE A 189 -8.21 -0.03 -11.47
N GLY A 190 -7.51 -0.35 -12.57
CA GLY A 190 -8.09 -0.66 -13.87
C GLY A 190 -8.53 -2.12 -14.01
N PHE A 191 -8.87 -2.82 -12.93
CA PHE A 191 -9.25 -4.22 -12.99
C PHE A 191 -10.44 -4.43 -13.95
N TRP A 192 -11.43 -3.58 -13.85
CA TRP A 192 -12.56 -3.52 -14.78
C TRP A 192 -12.25 -2.62 -15.99
N TYR A 193 -11.26 -3.04 -16.77
CA TYR A 193 -10.65 -2.25 -17.86
C TYR A 193 -11.62 -1.87 -19.00
N ALA A 194 -12.74 -2.57 -19.14
CA ALA A 194 -13.77 -2.23 -20.11
C ALA A 194 -14.69 -1.09 -19.64
N LYS A 195 -14.65 -0.75 -18.32
CA LYS A 195 -15.31 0.42 -17.75
C LYS A 195 -14.43 1.67 -18.01
N PRO A 196 -14.88 2.69 -18.78
CA PRO A 196 -14.05 3.85 -19.11
C PRO A 196 -13.50 4.59 -17.89
N SER A 197 -14.32 4.80 -16.83
CA SER A 197 -13.90 5.48 -15.61
C SER A 197 -12.78 4.73 -14.86
N ALA A 198 -12.82 3.39 -14.82
CA ALA A 198 -11.79 2.59 -14.18
C ALA A 198 -10.46 2.63 -14.96
N ARG A 199 -10.53 2.60 -16.30
CA ARG A 199 -9.36 2.75 -17.17
C ARG A 199 -8.71 4.13 -16.99
N ASP A 200 -9.50 5.20 -17.02
CA ASP A 200 -9.00 6.56 -16.90
C ASP A 200 -8.42 6.82 -15.49
N ALA A 201 -9.06 6.28 -14.44
CA ALA A 201 -8.54 6.30 -13.08
C ALA A 201 -7.18 5.58 -12.95
N ALA A 202 -7.03 4.42 -13.59
CA ALA A 202 -5.78 3.67 -13.59
C ALA A 202 -4.65 4.45 -14.27
N VAL A 203 -4.90 5.00 -15.46
CA VAL A 203 -3.92 5.83 -16.19
C VAL A 203 -3.53 7.05 -15.36
N LYS A 204 -4.52 7.75 -14.77
CA LYS A 204 -4.27 8.90 -13.89
C LYS A 204 -3.40 8.52 -12.70
N ALA A 205 -3.72 7.41 -12.01
CA ALA A 205 -2.94 6.93 -10.87
C ALA A 205 -1.49 6.62 -11.27
N PHE A 206 -1.30 5.89 -12.37
CA PHE A 206 0.03 5.52 -12.84
C PHE A 206 0.89 6.74 -13.21
N ILE A 207 0.36 7.65 -14.03
CA ILE A 207 1.12 8.84 -14.49
C ILE A 207 1.42 9.77 -13.32
N THR A 208 0.44 10.02 -12.42
CA THR A 208 0.64 10.91 -11.28
C THR A 208 1.71 10.39 -10.31
N THR A 209 1.66 9.09 -9.99
CA THR A 209 2.69 8.50 -9.11
C THR A 209 4.05 8.44 -9.78
N ARG A 210 4.11 8.22 -11.10
CA ARG A 210 5.35 8.16 -11.86
C ARG A 210 6.11 9.50 -11.85
N ILE A 211 5.41 10.63 -11.79
CA ILE A 211 6.06 11.93 -11.61
C ILE A 211 6.90 11.91 -10.31
N GLY A 212 6.33 11.44 -9.21
CA GLY A 212 7.06 11.29 -7.94
C GLY A 212 8.23 10.31 -8.04
N ASP A 213 8.04 9.18 -8.72
CA ASP A 213 9.03 8.13 -8.87
C ASP A 213 10.27 8.61 -9.64
N VAL A 214 10.10 9.48 -10.65
CA VAL A 214 11.23 10.10 -11.38
C VAL A 214 12.11 10.94 -10.46
N PHE A 215 11.50 11.79 -9.59
CA PHE A 215 12.28 12.57 -8.63
C PHE A 215 12.95 11.68 -7.57
N MET A 216 12.28 10.64 -7.12
CA MET A 216 12.88 9.66 -6.20
C MET A 216 14.10 8.99 -6.83
N LEU A 217 14.01 8.58 -8.11
CA LEU A 217 15.14 7.99 -8.83
C LEU A 217 16.30 8.98 -8.97
N LEU A 218 16.03 10.26 -9.24
CA LEU A 218 17.06 11.30 -9.25
C LEU A 218 17.75 11.44 -7.90
N GLY A 219 16.97 11.36 -6.79
CA GLY A 219 17.52 11.35 -5.43
C GLY A 219 18.43 10.14 -5.18
N ILE A 220 18.02 8.95 -5.63
CA ILE A 220 18.82 7.71 -5.52
C ILE A 220 20.12 7.83 -6.32
N VAL A 221 20.07 8.32 -7.56
CA VAL A 221 21.23 8.49 -8.41
C VAL A 221 22.19 9.53 -7.81
N TYR A 222 21.66 10.64 -7.30
CA TYR A 222 22.49 11.65 -6.66
C TYR A 222 23.17 11.11 -5.40
N LEU A 223 22.42 10.39 -4.55
CA LEU A 223 22.99 9.75 -3.36
C LEU A 223 24.13 8.79 -3.74
N TYR A 224 23.90 7.92 -4.73
CA TYR A 224 24.95 7.01 -5.21
C TYR A 224 26.18 7.73 -5.75
N SER A 225 25.96 8.79 -6.52
CA SER A 225 27.07 9.62 -7.05
C SER A 225 27.88 10.29 -5.95
N ALA A 226 27.24 10.67 -4.84
CA ALA A 226 27.91 11.35 -3.73
C ALA A 226 28.62 10.39 -2.76
N THR A 227 28.10 9.15 -2.59
CA THR A 227 28.55 8.22 -1.54
C THR A 227 29.13 6.91 -2.06
N GLY A 228 28.87 6.55 -3.32
CA GLY A 228 29.25 5.25 -3.90
C GLY A 228 28.45 4.06 -3.39
N THR A 229 27.46 4.27 -2.51
CA THR A 229 26.65 3.19 -1.91
C THR A 229 25.16 3.53 -1.88
N LEU A 230 24.31 2.50 -1.88
CA LEU A 230 22.86 2.59 -1.65
C LEU A 230 22.39 1.76 -0.46
N THR A 231 23.31 1.10 0.24
CA THR A 231 23.02 0.27 1.41
C THR A 231 22.68 1.15 2.61
N PHE A 232 21.58 0.91 3.29
CA PHE A 232 21.11 1.76 4.40
C PHE A 232 22.14 1.93 5.50
N ARG A 233 22.83 0.86 5.88
CA ARG A 233 23.86 0.92 6.93
C ARG A 233 25.04 1.81 6.56
N ASP A 234 25.47 1.78 5.30
CA ASP A 234 26.57 2.60 4.83
C ASP A 234 26.16 4.08 4.70
N ILE A 235 24.92 4.33 4.27
CA ILE A 235 24.36 5.69 4.15
C ILE A 235 24.22 6.35 5.53
N PHE A 236 23.81 5.60 6.55
CA PHE A 236 23.47 6.14 7.86
C PHE A 236 24.65 6.17 8.84
N THR A 237 25.89 6.04 8.36
CA THR A 237 27.08 6.27 9.19
C THR A 237 27.24 7.76 9.48
N GLU A 238 27.79 8.11 10.64
CA GLU A 238 28.05 9.51 11.02
C GLU A 238 28.94 10.22 10.02
N GLU A 239 29.92 9.51 9.44
CA GLU A 239 30.83 10.05 8.44
C GLU A 239 30.07 10.43 7.15
N THR A 240 29.27 9.51 6.59
CA THR A 240 28.51 9.74 5.34
C THR A 240 27.47 10.84 5.53
N LEU A 241 26.70 10.79 6.65
CA LEU A 241 25.70 11.80 6.97
C LEU A 241 26.34 13.18 7.18
N GLY A 242 27.48 13.24 7.89
CA GLY A 242 28.24 14.49 8.12
C GLY A 242 28.79 15.08 6.82
N GLN A 243 29.30 14.26 5.90
CA GLN A 243 29.75 14.71 4.59
C GLN A 243 28.58 15.29 3.76
N LEU A 244 27.44 14.59 3.71
CA LEU A 244 26.26 15.06 2.97
C LEU A 244 25.65 16.32 3.59
N ALA A 245 25.64 16.44 4.92
CA ALA A 245 25.12 17.62 5.63
C ALA A 245 25.98 18.87 5.40
N THR A 246 27.29 18.71 5.30
CA THR A 246 28.22 19.84 5.10
C THR A 246 28.42 20.24 3.63
N THR A 247 28.09 19.36 2.69
CA THR A 247 28.16 19.63 1.24
C THR A 247 26.98 20.50 0.82
N MET A 248 27.24 21.77 0.52
CA MET A 248 26.20 22.70 0.08
C MET A 248 25.91 22.59 -1.41
N THR A 249 24.63 22.65 -1.78
CA THR A 249 24.17 22.61 -3.16
C THR A 249 23.70 23.99 -3.64
N PRO A 250 23.73 24.30 -4.94
CA PRO A 250 23.21 25.58 -5.45
C PRO A 250 21.68 25.69 -5.42
N VAL A 251 20.99 24.60 -5.05
CA VAL A 251 19.52 24.51 -5.06
C VAL A 251 18.98 24.98 -3.69
N LEU A 252 18.33 26.12 -3.66
CA LEU A 252 17.64 26.69 -2.47
C LEU A 252 18.54 26.80 -1.23
N GLY A 253 19.86 26.76 -1.36
CA GLY A 253 20.78 26.76 -0.22
C GLY A 253 20.68 25.49 0.64
N LEU A 254 20.23 24.37 0.06
CA LEU A 254 20.13 23.07 0.73
C LEU A 254 21.48 22.40 0.81
N SER A 255 21.72 21.66 1.88
CA SER A 255 22.77 20.64 1.94
C SER A 255 22.49 19.49 0.94
N ALA A 256 23.49 18.70 0.59
CA ALA A 256 23.28 17.50 -0.23
C ALA A 256 22.31 16.53 0.46
N ALA A 257 22.41 16.36 1.79
CA ALA A 257 21.47 15.57 2.57
C ALA A 257 20.03 16.07 2.44
N GLY A 258 19.82 17.40 2.60
CA GLY A 258 18.50 18.02 2.47
C GLY A 258 17.93 17.91 1.06
N LEU A 259 18.74 18.12 0.01
CA LEU A 259 18.27 18.00 -1.37
C LEU A 259 17.92 16.55 -1.75
N ILE A 260 18.78 15.58 -1.40
CA ILE A 260 18.50 14.17 -1.63
C ILE A 260 17.24 13.74 -0.84
N GLY A 261 17.12 14.14 0.43
CA GLY A 261 15.95 13.88 1.25
C GLY A 261 14.66 14.40 0.63
N LEU A 262 14.66 15.63 0.07
CA LEU A 262 13.50 16.19 -0.64
C LEU A 262 13.20 15.47 -1.96
N LEU A 263 14.20 15.09 -2.73
CA LEU A 263 14.00 14.33 -3.98
C LEU A 263 13.34 12.97 -3.68
N LEU A 264 13.80 12.25 -2.65
CA LEU A 264 13.19 11.02 -2.17
C LEU A 264 11.77 11.26 -1.65
N PHE A 265 11.56 12.38 -0.93
CA PHE A 265 10.25 12.77 -0.42
C PHE A 265 9.23 13.06 -1.53
N ILE A 266 9.63 13.59 -2.69
CA ILE A 266 8.70 13.79 -3.82
C ILE A 266 8.15 12.43 -4.30
N GLY A 267 8.91 11.34 -4.22
CA GLY A 267 8.38 9.98 -4.42
C GLY A 267 7.26 9.65 -3.43
N THR A 268 7.46 10.00 -2.16
CA THR A 268 6.41 9.87 -1.12
C THR A 268 5.19 10.74 -1.44
N VAL A 269 5.38 11.98 -1.90
CA VAL A 269 4.27 12.86 -2.33
C VAL A 269 3.40 12.17 -3.38
N GLY A 270 4.00 11.45 -4.33
CA GLY A 270 3.30 10.64 -5.32
C GLY A 270 2.54 9.46 -4.71
N LYS A 271 3.25 8.55 -4.05
CA LYS A 271 2.66 7.28 -3.52
C LYS A 271 1.71 7.49 -2.35
N SER A 272 2.04 8.39 -1.41
CA SER A 272 1.17 8.70 -0.25
C SER A 272 0.16 9.80 -0.55
N ALA A 273 -0.04 10.13 -1.83
CA ALA A 273 -1.05 11.08 -2.28
C ALA A 273 -1.04 12.41 -1.50
N GLN A 274 0.15 12.99 -1.31
CA GLN A 274 0.28 14.31 -0.71
C GLN A 274 0.07 15.41 -1.78
N PHE A 275 -0.33 16.59 -1.34
CA PHE A 275 -0.43 17.74 -2.23
C PHE A 275 0.94 18.04 -2.90
N PRO A 276 0.98 18.30 -4.22
CA PRO A 276 -0.13 18.40 -5.18
C PRO A 276 -0.49 17.08 -5.90
N LEU A 277 0.21 15.95 -5.65
CA LEU A 277 0.02 14.68 -6.35
C LEU A 277 -1.06 13.77 -5.72
N HIS A 278 -2.03 14.33 -5.00
CA HIS A 278 -3.09 13.58 -4.29
C HIS A 278 -4.27 13.15 -5.17
N VAL A 279 -4.42 13.74 -6.35
CA VAL A 279 -5.63 13.68 -7.18
C VAL A 279 -5.99 12.31 -7.74
N TRP A 280 -5.08 11.36 -7.69
CA TRP A 280 -5.30 9.99 -8.20
C TRP A 280 -6.01 9.08 -7.18
N LEU A 281 -5.80 9.33 -5.88
CA LEU A 281 -6.20 8.39 -4.83
C LEU A 281 -7.74 8.29 -4.68
N PRO A 282 -8.53 9.39 -4.74
CA PRO A 282 -9.99 9.28 -4.73
C PRO A 282 -10.58 8.58 -5.97
N ASP A 283 -9.93 8.72 -7.13
CA ASP A 283 -10.37 8.05 -8.36
C ASP A 283 -9.99 6.56 -8.38
N ALA A 284 -8.95 6.17 -7.61
CA ALA A 284 -8.60 4.76 -7.41
C ALA A 284 -9.74 3.92 -6.78
N MET A 285 -10.80 4.55 -6.28
CA MET A 285 -12.01 3.90 -5.77
C MET A 285 -12.81 3.16 -6.85
N GLU A 286 -12.49 3.34 -8.12
CA GLU A 286 -13.07 2.57 -9.23
C GLU A 286 -12.70 1.08 -9.19
N GLY A 287 -11.60 0.71 -8.56
CA GLY A 287 -11.22 -0.70 -8.36
C GLY A 287 -12.08 -1.43 -7.32
N PRO A 288 -12.02 -2.78 -7.29
CA PRO A 288 -12.69 -3.59 -6.27
C PRO A 288 -12.30 -3.17 -4.84
N THR A 289 -13.24 -3.22 -3.89
CA THR A 289 -12.99 -2.72 -2.52
C THR A 289 -11.82 -3.39 -1.79
N PRO A 290 -11.53 -4.71 -1.93
CA PRO A 290 -10.32 -5.29 -1.35
C PRO A 290 -9.02 -4.66 -1.89
N VAL A 291 -9.02 -4.20 -3.14
CA VAL A 291 -7.89 -3.43 -3.70
C VAL A 291 -7.76 -2.08 -3.01
N SER A 292 -8.89 -1.39 -2.79
CA SER A 292 -8.90 -0.14 -2.03
C SER A 292 -8.35 -0.36 -0.61
N ALA A 293 -8.77 -1.41 0.09
CA ALA A 293 -8.22 -1.77 1.39
C ALA A 293 -6.70 -2.01 1.32
N MET A 294 -6.23 -2.75 0.32
CA MET A 294 -4.81 -3.04 0.12
C MET A 294 -3.99 -1.75 -0.09
N ILE A 295 -4.41 -0.89 -1.02
CA ILE A 295 -3.73 0.36 -1.35
C ILE A 295 -3.67 1.29 -0.13
N HIS A 296 -4.80 1.49 0.58
CA HIS A 296 -4.97 2.55 1.57
C HIS A 296 -4.53 2.17 2.98
N ALA A 297 -4.52 0.87 3.33
CA ALA A 297 -4.23 0.44 4.69
C ALA A 297 -2.73 0.15 4.91
N ALA A 298 -2.22 -0.88 4.23
CA ALA A 298 -0.95 -1.48 4.65
C ALA A 298 0.14 -1.50 3.57
N THR A 299 -0.15 -1.02 2.35
CA THR A 299 0.82 -1.18 1.26
C THR A 299 1.21 0.15 0.62
N MET A 300 0.67 0.48 -0.56
CA MET A 300 1.19 1.54 -1.41
C MET A 300 1.32 2.92 -0.73
N VAL A 301 0.26 3.39 -0.07
CA VAL A 301 0.30 4.72 0.57
C VAL A 301 1.11 4.72 1.87
N SER A 302 1.15 3.60 2.58
CA SER A 302 1.98 3.40 3.78
C SER A 302 3.47 3.30 3.42
N ALA A 303 3.81 2.75 2.24
CA ALA A 303 5.18 2.67 1.75
C ALA A 303 5.83 4.05 1.60
N GLY A 304 5.06 5.09 1.21
CA GLY A 304 5.60 6.44 1.12
C GLY A 304 5.95 7.02 2.51
N VAL A 305 5.08 6.86 3.51
CA VAL A 305 5.40 7.26 4.90
C VAL A 305 6.58 6.45 5.43
N TYR A 306 6.60 5.14 5.17
CA TYR A 306 7.72 4.28 5.54
C TYR A 306 9.05 4.71 4.89
N ALA A 307 9.02 5.17 3.63
CA ALA A 307 10.21 5.72 2.97
C ALA A 307 10.77 6.95 3.73
N VAL A 308 9.91 7.87 4.17
CA VAL A 308 10.34 9.03 4.97
C VAL A 308 10.86 8.59 6.35
N ILE A 309 10.21 7.62 7.00
CA ILE A 309 10.67 7.03 8.25
C ILE A 309 12.06 6.38 8.05
N ARG A 310 12.25 5.62 6.99
CA ARG A 310 13.53 4.96 6.68
C ARG A 310 14.64 5.95 6.39
N MET A 311 14.33 7.04 5.69
CA MET A 311 15.28 8.09 5.32
C MET A 311 15.38 9.20 6.36
N PHE A 312 14.73 9.06 7.51
CA PHE A 312 14.72 10.09 8.55
C PHE A 312 16.12 10.55 8.99
N PRO A 313 17.12 9.67 9.20
CA PRO A 313 18.47 10.10 9.51
C PRO A 313 19.09 11.03 8.46
N LEU A 314 18.83 10.76 7.18
CA LEU A 314 19.31 11.61 6.08
C LEU A 314 18.59 12.96 6.03
N ILE A 315 17.26 12.97 6.23
CA ILE A 315 16.43 14.20 6.21
C ILE A 315 16.83 15.15 7.35
N THR A 316 17.29 14.61 8.46
CA THR A 316 17.67 15.34 9.67
C THR A 316 19.17 15.50 9.84
N ALA A 317 20.00 15.09 8.88
CA ALA A 317 21.45 15.07 9.00
C ALA A 317 22.09 16.46 9.29
N ASP A 318 21.51 17.52 8.77
CA ASP A 318 21.91 18.92 8.99
C ASP A 318 21.14 19.63 10.11
N PHE A 319 20.34 18.88 10.90
CA PHE A 319 19.58 19.42 12.02
C PHE A 319 20.49 19.64 13.26
N THR A 320 20.67 20.89 13.65
CA THR A 320 21.57 21.26 14.76
C THR A 320 20.87 21.39 16.12
N GLY A 321 19.59 21.01 16.21
CA GLY A 321 18.78 21.18 17.44
C GLY A 321 18.17 22.58 17.61
N HIS A 322 18.46 23.52 16.73
CA HIS A 322 17.95 24.90 16.76
C HIS A 322 17.12 25.21 15.52
N GLY A 323 15.79 25.05 15.61
CA GLY A 323 14.87 25.27 14.50
C GLY A 323 14.86 24.12 13.46
N LEU A 324 13.84 24.12 12.62
CA LEU A 324 13.73 23.12 11.55
C LEU A 324 14.62 23.48 10.37
N THR A 325 15.21 22.49 9.73
CA THR A 325 15.92 22.69 8.45
C THR A 325 14.93 23.07 7.35
N THR A 326 15.42 23.58 6.23
CA THR A 326 14.56 23.91 5.07
C THR A 326 13.83 22.68 4.55
N ALA A 327 14.52 21.51 4.48
CA ALA A 327 13.90 20.26 4.06
C ALA A 327 12.79 19.80 5.01
N MET A 328 13.05 19.80 6.33
CA MET A 328 12.08 19.48 7.36
C MET A 328 10.86 20.42 7.29
N THR A 329 11.08 21.72 7.12
CA THR A 329 10.00 22.71 7.01
C THR A 329 9.09 22.45 5.80
N ILE A 330 9.67 22.14 4.64
CA ILE A 330 8.91 21.81 3.43
C ILE A 330 8.07 20.54 3.65
N ILE A 331 8.66 19.50 4.22
CA ILE A 331 7.97 18.23 4.53
C ILE A 331 6.81 18.48 5.51
N ALA A 332 7.07 19.23 6.60
CA ALA A 332 6.06 19.56 7.60
C ALA A 332 4.90 20.37 7.00
N PHE A 333 5.20 21.37 6.16
CA PHE A 333 4.20 22.19 5.51
C PHE A 333 3.32 21.38 4.53
N ILE A 334 3.93 20.59 3.66
CA ILE A 334 3.19 19.74 2.70
C ILE A 334 2.28 18.78 3.45
N GLY A 335 2.78 18.13 4.51
CA GLY A 335 1.99 17.22 5.33
C GLY A 335 0.82 17.91 6.02
N ALA A 336 1.06 19.01 6.71
CA ALA A 336 0.02 19.76 7.43
C ALA A 336 -1.04 20.34 6.50
N PHE A 337 -0.62 20.93 5.38
CA PHE A 337 -1.54 21.43 4.36
C PHE A 337 -2.40 20.29 3.79
N THR A 338 -1.79 19.16 3.43
CA THR A 338 -2.51 18.00 2.90
C THR A 338 -3.53 17.46 3.90
N ALA A 339 -3.15 17.39 5.18
CA ALA A 339 -4.03 16.89 6.24
C ALA A 339 -5.31 17.71 6.34
N LEU A 340 -5.18 19.04 6.42
CA LEU A 340 -6.32 19.95 6.52
C LEU A 340 -7.14 19.97 5.22
N PHE A 341 -6.47 20.11 4.08
CA PHE A 341 -7.11 20.18 2.77
C PHE A 341 -7.95 18.95 2.46
N ALA A 342 -7.38 17.74 2.66
CA ALA A 342 -8.10 16.52 2.40
C ALA A 342 -9.27 16.28 3.38
N ALA A 343 -9.13 16.67 4.66
CA ALA A 343 -10.20 16.56 5.64
C ALA A 343 -11.41 17.43 5.26
N THR A 344 -11.19 18.66 4.79
CA THR A 344 -12.28 19.54 4.34
C THR A 344 -13.01 18.98 3.12
N ILE A 345 -12.31 18.36 2.18
CA ILE A 345 -12.93 17.70 1.03
C ILE A 345 -13.73 16.46 1.44
N ALA A 346 -13.23 15.68 2.40
CA ALA A 346 -13.90 14.47 2.88
C ALA A 346 -15.33 14.73 3.36
N VAL A 347 -15.57 15.87 4.03
CA VAL A 347 -16.90 16.27 4.55
C VAL A 347 -17.92 16.44 3.41
N ALA A 348 -17.49 16.80 2.20
CA ALA A 348 -18.36 17.05 1.05
C ALA A 348 -18.59 15.80 0.18
N GLN A 349 -18.04 14.63 0.54
CA GLN A 349 -18.21 13.40 -0.24
C GLN A 349 -19.46 12.63 0.16
N ASN A 350 -20.15 12.08 -0.83
CA ASN A 350 -21.34 11.25 -0.64
C ASN A 350 -21.08 9.75 -0.89
N ASP A 351 -19.94 9.42 -1.48
CA ASP A 351 -19.48 8.05 -1.74
C ASP A 351 -18.68 7.53 -0.55
N ILE A 352 -19.10 6.39 0.02
CA ILE A 352 -18.47 5.80 1.23
C ILE A 352 -16.98 5.51 1.03
N LYS A 353 -16.56 5.06 -0.15
CA LYS A 353 -15.15 4.78 -0.47
C LYS A 353 -14.35 6.08 -0.64
N ARG A 354 -14.93 7.11 -1.26
CA ARG A 354 -14.28 8.42 -1.45
C ARG A 354 -14.07 9.15 -0.13
N VAL A 355 -15.02 9.08 0.80
CA VAL A 355 -14.83 9.61 2.18
C VAL A 355 -13.60 8.96 2.81
N LEU A 356 -13.48 7.64 2.74
CA LEU A 356 -12.35 6.90 3.30
C LEU A 356 -11.03 7.20 2.58
N ALA A 357 -11.06 7.45 1.27
CA ALA A 357 -9.89 7.86 0.50
C ALA A 357 -9.37 9.21 0.95
N TYR A 358 -10.21 10.24 1.03
CA TYR A 358 -9.80 11.56 1.54
C TYR A 358 -9.38 11.52 3.00
N SER A 359 -10.05 10.71 3.82
CA SER A 359 -9.62 10.45 5.19
C SER A 359 -8.22 9.81 5.24
N THR A 360 -7.88 8.91 4.30
CA THR A 360 -6.54 8.34 4.18
C THR A 360 -5.50 9.42 3.83
N ILE A 361 -5.77 10.25 2.81
CA ILE A 361 -4.89 11.36 2.42
C ILE A 361 -4.61 12.28 3.62
N SER A 362 -5.66 12.62 4.37
CA SER A 362 -5.55 13.46 5.57
C SER A 362 -4.66 12.83 6.65
N GLN A 363 -4.87 11.55 6.97
CA GLN A 363 -4.09 10.84 7.99
C GLN A 363 -2.62 10.68 7.60
N LEU A 364 -2.34 10.39 6.33
CA LEU A 364 -0.97 10.34 5.81
C LEU A 364 -0.31 11.72 5.89
N GLY A 365 -1.06 12.79 5.57
CA GLY A 365 -0.59 14.17 5.75
C GLY A 365 -0.20 14.46 7.21
N TYR A 366 -0.98 13.96 8.16
CA TYR A 366 -0.68 14.07 9.60
C TYR A 366 0.64 13.40 9.97
N MET A 367 0.89 12.18 9.46
CA MET A 367 2.14 11.45 9.69
C MET A 367 3.33 12.18 9.06
N ILE A 368 3.18 12.67 7.83
CA ILE A 368 4.24 13.43 7.13
C ILE A 368 4.54 14.75 7.87
N ALA A 369 3.52 15.46 8.36
CA ALA A 369 3.73 16.67 9.17
C ALA A 369 4.52 16.34 10.45
N ALA A 370 4.16 15.25 11.13
CA ALA A 370 4.86 14.79 12.33
C ALA A 370 6.33 14.46 12.03
N LEU A 371 6.63 13.79 10.92
CA LEU A 371 8.00 13.50 10.48
C LEU A 371 8.76 14.80 10.16
N GLY A 372 8.12 15.76 9.49
CA GLY A 372 8.73 17.04 9.16
C GLY A 372 9.11 17.88 10.37
N ILE A 373 8.40 17.78 11.50
CA ILE A 373 8.76 18.44 12.76
C ILE A 373 9.66 17.59 13.68
N GLY A 374 10.11 16.42 13.23
CA GLY A 374 11.00 15.55 14.00
C GLY A 374 10.28 14.55 14.93
N ALA A 375 8.95 14.47 14.90
CA ALA A 375 8.18 13.56 15.77
C ALA A 375 8.10 12.11 15.18
N TYR A 376 9.26 11.51 15.00
CA TYR A 376 9.46 10.20 14.36
C TYR A 376 8.61 9.08 14.99
N VAL A 377 8.68 8.93 16.33
CA VAL A 377 7.98 7.85 17.05
C VAL A 377 6.47 8.00 16.91
N ALA A 378 5.96 9.22 17.00
CA ALA A 378 4.52 9.48 16.85
C ALA A 378 4.03 9.11 15.44
N ALA A 379 4.79 9.46 14.39
CA ALA A 379 4.46 9.11 13.02
C ALA A 379 4.49 7.59 12.79
N ALA A 380 5.51 6.89 13.30
CA ALA A 380 5.64 5.44 13.19
C ALA A 380 4.50 4.70 13.92
N PHE A 381 4.16 5.14 15.14
CA PHE A 381 3.04 4.58 15.89
C PHE A 381 1.70 4.80 15.17
N HIS A 382 1.48 6.03 14.65
CA HIS A 382 0.28 6.34 13.89
C HIS A 382 0.17 5.49 12.61
N LEU A 383 1.29 5.21 11.92
CA LEU A 383 1.31 4.35 10.74
C LEU A 383 0.80 2.93 11.05
N ILE A 384 1.22 2.36 12.18
CA ILE A 384 0.79 1.03 12.64
C ILE A 384 -0.72 1.02 12.91
N THR A 385 -1.20 1.96 13.72
CA THR A 385 -2.63 2.02 14.07
C THR A 385 -3.50 2.31 12.85
N HIS A 386 -3.05 3.22 11.97
CA HIS A 386 -3.72 3.56 10.73
C HIS A 386 -3.92 2.34 9.82
N ALA A 387 -2.93 1.47 9.68
CA ALA A 387 -3.03 0.29 8.85
C ALA A 387 -4.19 -0.62 9.29
N PHE A 388 -4.35 -0.84 10.60
CA PHE A 388 -5.43 -1.68 11.14
C PHE A 388 -6.81 -1.05 10.97
N PHE A 389 -6.99 0.20 11.41
CA PHE A 389 -8.33 0.79 11.33
C PHE A 389 -8.75 1.09 9.88
N LYS A 390 -7.81 1.44 8.99
CA LYS A 390 -8.15 1.64 7.57
C LYS A 390 -8.51 0.34 6.86
N ALA A 391 -7.79 -0.73 7.12
CA ALA A 391 -8.18 -2.04 6.60
C ALA A 391 -9.60 -2.40 7.04
N LEU A 392 -9.89 -2.26 8.34
CA LEU A 392 -11.22 -2.53 8.87
C LEU A 392 -12.30 -1.67 8.23
N LEU A 393 -12.08 -0.35 8.10
CA LEU A 393 -13.07 0.57 7.53
C LEU A 393 -13.32 0.30 6.04
N PHE A 394 -12.28 0.01 5.26
CA PHE A 394 -12.45 -0.34 3.84
C PHE A 394 -13.12 -1.71 3.67
N LEU A 395 -12.74 -2.72 4.41
CA LEU A 395 -13.40 -4.03 4.34
C LEU A 395 -14.85 -3.94 4.83
N GLY A 396 -15.11 -3.14 5.88
CA GLY A 396 -16.45 -2.86 6.35
C GLY A 396 -17.30 -2.11 5.32
N SER A 397 -16.74 -1.10 4.62
CA SER A 397 -17.44 -0.41 3.53
C SER A 397 -17.74 -1.37 2.37
N GLY A 398 -16.81 -2.27 2.04
CA GLY A 398 -17.03 -3.31 1.04
C GLY A 398 -18.16 -4.26 1.41
N SER A 399 -18.26 -4.63 2.70
CA SER A 399 -19.38 -5.44 3.21
C SER A 399 -20.71 -4.70 3.07
N VAL A 400 -20.74 -3.38 3.36
CA VAL A 400 -21.96 -2.56 3.19
C VAL A 400 -22.34 -2.46 1.70
N ILE A 401 -21.41 -2.14 0.83
CA ILE A 401 -21.64 -2.03 -0.61
C ILE A 401 -22.19 -3.36 -1.15
N HIS A 402 -21.55 -4.48 -0.79
CA HIS A 402 -21.97 -5.80 -1.21
C HIS A 402 -23.39 -6.14 -0.73
N GLY A 403 -23.75 -5.81 0.51
CA GLY A 403 -25.11 -5.97 1.02
C GLY A 403 -26.14 -5.08 0.31
N MET A 404 -25.74 -3.86 -0.06
CA MET A 404 -26.59 -2.95 -0.86
C MET A 404 -26.79 -3.46 -2.29
N GLU A 405 -25.72 -3.91 -2.96
CA GLU A 405 -25.79 -4.53 -4.29
C GLU A 405 -26.72 -5.73 -4.29
N HIS A 406 -26.62 -6.60 -3.31
CA HIS A 406 -27.50 -7.75 -3.16
C HIS A 406 -28.98 -7.34 -3.03
N GLY A 407 -29.27 -6.32 -2.20
CA GLY A 407 -30.61 -5.80 -2.03
C GLY A 407 -31.17 -5.15 -3.31
N VAL A 408 -30.35 -4.36 -4.00
CA VAL A 408 -30.72 -3.67 -5.24
C VAL A 408 -31.02 -4.67 -6.36
N LEU A 409 -30.19 -5.70 -6.52
CA LEU A 409 -30.40 -6.77 -7.51
C LEU A 409 -31.68 -7.56 -7.21
N HIS A 410 -31.94 -7.88 -5.94
CA HIS A 410 -33.12 -8.65 -5.54
C HIS A 410 -34.44 -7.92 -5.85
N ILE A 411 -34.48 -6.59 -5.72
CA ILE A 411 -35.67 -5.78 -6.03
C ILE A 411 -35.73 -5.32 -7.50
N GLY A 412 -34.71 -5.66 -8.31
CA GLY A 412 -34.65 -5.28 -9.73
C GLY A 412 -34.49 -3.76 -9.98
N ASN A 413 -33.96 -3.00 -9.02
CA ASN A 413 -33.77 -1.57 -9.14
C ASN A 413 -32.31 -1.22 -9.47
N HIS A 414 -32.00 -1.06 -10.73
CA HIS A 414 -30.64 -0.72 -11.22
C HIS A 414 -30.28 0.78 -11.17
N GLN A 415 -31.16 1.64 -10.62
CA GLN A 415 -30.90 3.08 -10.57
C GLN A 415 -30.26 3.52 -9.25
N VAL A 416 -30.27 2.67 -8.23
CA VAL A 416 -29.69 2.97 -6.91
C VAL A 416 -28.20 2.68 -6.94
N ASP A 417 -27.38 3.69 -6.69
CA ASP A 417 -25.94 3.53 -6.50
C ASP A 417 -25.68 2.94 -5.11
N PRO A 418 -25.09 1.72 -4.99
CA PRO A 418 -24.81 1.06 -3.72
C PRO A 418 -23.66 1.70 -2.95
N GLN A 419 -22.88 2.60 -3.55
CA GLN A 419 -21.80 3.34 -2.87
C GLN A 419 -22.25 4.67 -2.27
N ASN A 420 -23.43 5.19 -2.70
CA ASN A 420 -23.94 6.46 -2.23
C ASN A 420 -24.53 6.34 -0.82
N MET A 421 -23.92 7.04 0.16
CA MET A 421 -24.33 7.00 1.57
C MET A 421 -25.75 7.50 1.82
N PHE A 422 -26.32 8.35 0.95
CA PHE A 422 -27.73 8.78 1.06
C PHE A 422 -28.73 7.63 0.85
N ASN A 423 -28.31 6.56 0.17
CA ASN A 423 -29.11 5.36 -0.02
C ASN A 423 -28.98 4.35 1.14
N MET A 424 -28.05 4.61 2.10
CA MET A 424 -27.76 3.73 3.20
C MET A 424 -28.53 4.16 4.46
N GLY A 425 -29.26 3.24 5.09
CA GLY A 425 -29.98 3.52 6.32
C GLY A 425 -30.38 2.25 7.08
N GLY A 426 -30.51 2.33 8.40
CA GLY A 426 -30.96 1.22 9.23
C GLY A 426 -30.05 -0.01 9.31
N LEU A 427 -28.81 0.08 8.84
CA LEU A 427 -27.85 -1.01 8.70
C LEU A 427 -27.51 -1.70 10.03
N ARG A 428 -27.60 -0.99 11.16
CA ARG A 428 -27.41 -1.57 12.48
C ARG A 428 -28.24 -2.84 12.73
N LYS A 429 -29.48 -2.86 12.22
CA LYS A 429 -30.39 -4.00 12.41
C LYS A 429 -30.17 -5.09 11.34
N LYS A 430 -29.78 -4.72 10.15
CA LYS A 430 -29.63 -5.64 9.00
C LYS A 430 -28.22 -6.26 8.93
N MET A 431 -27.21 -5.50 9.32
CA MET A 431 -25.78 -5.90 9.30
C MET A 431 -25.11 -5.60 10.64
N PRO A 432 -25.55 -6.24 11.75
CA PRO A 432 -25.12 -5.87 13.10
C PRO A 432 -23.61 -6.05 13.31
N ILE A 433 -23.00 -7.11 12.77
CA ILE A 433 -21.56 -7.36 12.89
C ILE A 433 -20.77 -6.23 12.19
N THR A 434 -21.10 -5.93 10.94
CA THR A 434 -20.45 -4.86 10.18
C THR A 434 -20.65 -3.50 10.87
N PHE A 435 -21.83 -3.22 11.41
CA PHE A 435 -22.09 -1.98 12.15
C PHE A 435 -21.17 -1.82 13.35
N TRP A 436 -21.11 -2.84 14.23
CA TRP A 436 -20.32 -2.75 15.45
C TRP A 436 -18.81 -2.73 15.18
N THR A 437 -18.32 -3.53 14.23
CA THR A 437 -16.91 -3.51 13.86
C THR A 437 -16.51 -2.17 13.25
N PHE A 438 -17.34 -1.60 12.38
CA PHE A 438 -17.11 -0.29 11.77
C PHE A 438 -17.14 0.83 12.82
N LEU A 439 -18.07 0.81 13.76
CA LEU A 439 -18.19 1.81 14.83
C LEU A 439 -16.99 1.77 15.80
N ILE A 440 -16.55 0.56 16.19
CA ILE A 440 -15.40 0.41 17.10
C ILE A 440 -14.08 0.79 16.41
N GLY A 441 -13.95 0.51 15.13
CA GLY A 441 -12.74 0.80 14.35
C GLY A 441 -12.63 2.25 13.89
N GLY A 442 -13.74 2.98 13.81
CA GLY A 442 -13.78 4.41 13.45
C GLY A 442 -13.66 5.31 14.65
#